data_7b790ba754440f1f3767c558391ed9e2
#
_entry.id   7b790ba754440f1f3767c558391ed9e2
#
_cell.length_a   1.000
_cell.length_b   1.000
_cell.length_c   1.000
_cell.angle_alpha   90.00
_cell.angle_beta   90.00
_cell.angle_gamma   90.00
#
_symmetry.space_group_name_H-M   'P 1'
#
loop_
_entity.id
_entity.type
_entity.pdbx_description
1 polymer ?
#
loop_
_entity_poly.entity_id
_entity_poly.type
_entity_poly.pdbx_seq_one_letter_code
_entity_poly.pdbx_strand_id
1 'polypeptide(L)'
;MYKFRELLTRQAEPERRAMVNVTASEIKSTEVMICRLVQQDQFAVELKALRKGLPISKSSPLFKLTPVLDDEGVIRLGGRIDNATCVPLCTRRPVVLPKKHALSSLIARHYHEVFRHQNEETIISAIRYKFWIPSLRRLMRSTKNGCQVCKNLSAAPETPLMGQIPKDRLTPFVRPFSYTGVDYFGPIQISIGRRHEKRWVAIFTCLTARAVHLELARDLSSDATILCLRNFVNRRGIPVRIRSDQGTNFVGASKVEWLQSQRNMAEECTRRGIEWIFNTPANPSAGGSWERMVQAIKRVLSFTLKEQAPQIETLQSLLIEAENLVNSRPLTHLPVDSEDAEPLTPNHFLLGCPNYVQTATVPERVCLRKQWHILQRLKQTFWKRWVLEYLPMLTRRSKWHKRVTPIQVGDIVIVCDDNESRGMWKRGRVIEVCVAPDGQVRSATVKTIQGNLRRPASKLAVLDVGDSMASASNHEGWNVAD
;
A
#
# COMPACT_ATOMS: atom_id res chain seq x y z
N MET A 1 2.68 49.22 5.40
CA MET A 1 4.05 49.62 5.01
C MET A 1 4.58 50.81 5.83
N TYR A 2 3.85 51.87 6.05
CA TYR A 2 4.33 53.01 6.86
C TYR A 2 4.76 52.61 8.27
N LYS A 3 3.92 51.87 9.02
CA LYS A 3 4.28 51.37 10.37
C LYS A 3 5.45 50.36 10.38
N PHE A 4 5.59 49.59 9.32
CA PHE A 4 6.73 48.67 9.20
C PHE A 4 8.03 49.40 8.89
N ARG A 5 7.98 50.47 8.12
CA ARG A 5 9.13 51.37 7.87
C ARG A 5 9.53 52.13 9.13
N GLU A 6 8.55 52.60 9.92
CA GLU A 6 8.75 53.25 11.21
C GLU A 6 9.40 52.30 12.25
N LEU A 7 9.04 50.99 12.22
CA LEU A 7 9.67 49.95 13.06
C LEU A 7 11.11 49.63 12.63
N LEU A 8 11.40 49.69 11.33
CA LEU A 8 12.77 49.46 10.82
C LEU A 8 13.70 50.68 10.97
N THR A 9 13.17 51.89 11.05
CA THR A 9 13.96 53.14 11.20
C THR A 9 14.17 53.55 12.65
N ARG A 10 13.40 53.00 13.60
CA ARG A 10 13.65 53.19 15.03
C ARG A 10 14.67 52.16 15.53
N GLN A 11 15.93 52.53 15.53
CA GLN A 11 16.89 52.05 16.52
C GLN A 11 16.38 52.52 17.89
N ALA A 12 15.34 51.93 18.44
CA ALA A 12 14.73 52.32 19.67
C ALA A 12 14.93 51.21 20.70
N GLU A 13 15.34 51.65 21.86
CA GLU A 13 15.54 50.96 23.11
C GLU A 13 14.66 49.72 23.36
N PRO A 14 15.19 48.65 24.01
CA PRO A 14 14.51 47.36 24.13
C PRO A 14 13.16 47.37 24.91
N GLU A 15 12.83 48.46 25.59
CA GLU A 15 11.69 48.53 26.51
C GLU A 15 10.35 48.98 25.87
N ARG A 16 10.31 49.35 24.62
CA ARG A 16 9.07 49.74 23.92
C ARG A 16 8.73 48.88 22.70
N ARG A 17 8.75 47.56 22.81
CA ARG A 17 8.03 46.68 21.89
C ARG A 17 6.54 46.62 22.30
N ALA A 18 5.86 47.75 22.28
CA ALA A 18 4.43 47.76 22.31
C ALA A 18 3.93 46.91 21.14
N MET A 19 3.12 45.85 21.43
CA MET A 19 2.44 45.07 20.40
C MET A 19 1.64 46.04 19.53
N VAL A 20 2.05 46.23 18.28
CA VAL A 20 1.34 47.08 17.31
C VAL A 20 0.08 46.30 16.91
N ASN A 21 -1.03 46.62 17.53
CA ASN A 21 -2.32 46.05 17.15
C ASN A 21 -2.72 46.59 15.76
N VAL A 22 -2.66 45.70 14.77
CA VAL A 22 -3.12 46.06 13.40
C VAL A 22 -4.64 45.94 13.34
N THR A 23 -5.30 47.00 12.94
CA THR A 23 -6.76 47.04 12.80
C THR A 23 -7.24 46.37 11.51
N ALA A 24 -8.48 45.90 11.48
CA ALA A 24 -9.06 45.30 10.27
C ALA A 24 -9.14 46.31 9.09
N SER A 25 -9.33 47.58 9.39
CA SER A 25 -9.33 48.64 8.39
C SER A 25 -7.95 48.88 7.75
N GLU A 26 -6.85 48.79 8.58
CA GLU A 26 -5.50 48.90 8.05
C GLU A 26 -5.13 47.71 7.17
N ILE A 27 -5.56 46.49 7.54
CA ILE A 27 -5.38 45.28 6.70
C ILE A 27 -6.08 45.49 5.35
N LYS A 28 -7.34 45.95 5.36
CA LYS A 28 -8.12 46.16 4.13
C LYS A 28 -7.50 47.25 3.23
N SER A 29 -7.07 48.36 3.81
CA SER A 29 -6.42 49.45 3.07
C SER A 29 -5.09 49.00 2.44
N THR A 30 -4.32 48.22 3.19
CA THR A 30 -3.05 47.67 2.70
C THR A 30 -3.29 46.66 1.56
N GLU A 31 -4.30 45.83 1.66
CA GLU A 31 -4.67 44.89 0.60
C GLU A 31 -5.05 45.60 -0.69
N VAL A 32 -5.89 46.62 -0.59
CA VAL A 32 -6.28 47.48 -1.74
C VAL A 32 -5.06 48.13 -2.37
N MET A 33 -4.16 48.69 -1.55
CA MET A 33 -2.91 49.30 -2.01
C MET A 33 -2.03 48.29 -2.76
N ILE A 34 -1.87 47.08 -2.24
CA ILE A 34 -1.08 46.01 -2.90
C ILE A 34 -1.71 45.64 -4.24
N CYS A 35 -3.02 45.43 -4.27
CA CYS A 35 -3.73 45.10 -5.50
C CYS A 35 -3.56 46.20 -6.57
N ARG A 36 -3.67 47.48 -6.18
CA ARG A 36 -3.46 48.63 -7.06
C ARG A 36 -2.05 48.68 -7.62
N LEU A 37 -1.02 48.48 -6.80
CA LEU A 37 0.38 48.45 -7.25
C LEU A 37 0.61 47.34 -8.28
N VAL A 38 0.09 46.15 -8.03
CA VAL A 38 0.20 45.01 -8.96
C VAL A 38 -0.53 45.26 -10.27
N GLN A 39 -1.71 45.90 -10.20
CA GLN A 39 -2.46 46.29 -11.41
C GLN A 39 -1.79 47.42 -12.19
N GLN A 40 -1.14 48.37 -11.50
CA GLN A 40 -0.37 49.45 -12.15
C GLN A 40 0.84 48.87 -12.90
N ASP A 41 1.48 47.86 -12.36
CA ASP A 41 2.60 47.18 -13.01
C ASP A 41 2.16 46.37 -14.24
N GLN A 42 1.10 45.60 -14.13
CA GLN A 42 0.73 44.59 -15.12
C GLN A 42 -0.36 45.05 -16.11
N PHE A 43 -1.19 46.03 -15.74
CA PHE A 43 -2.35 46.52 -16.51
C PHE A 43 -2.32 48.05 -16.72
N ALA A 44 -1.11 48.63 -16.87
CA ALA A 44 -0.92 50.06 -16.99
C ALA A 44 -1.72 50.70 -18.18
N VAL A 45 -1.81 49.99 -19.29
CA VAL A 45 -2.51 50.44 -20.50
C VAL A 45 -4.03 50.46 -20.28
N GLU A 46 -4.54 49.36 -19.71
CA GLU A 46 -5.97 49.20 -19.39
C GLU A 46 -6.42 50.22 -18.31
N LEU A 47 -5.59 50.43 -17.28
CA LEU A 47 -5.87 51.45 -16.27
C LEU A 47 -5.97 52.84 -16.85
N LYS A 48 -5.07 53.23 -17.79
CA LYS A 48 -5.14 54.51 -18.49
C LYS A 48 -6.41 54.64 -19.31
N ALA A 49 -6.82 53.59 -20.01
CA ALA A 49 -8.05 53.57 -20.79
C ALA A 49 -9.31 53.73 -19.90
N LEU A 50 -9.39 52.92 -18.83
CA LEU A 50 -10.52 52.96 -17.88
C LEU A 50 -10.66 54.31 -17.16
N ARG A 51 -9.55 54.96 -16.77
CA ARG A 51 -9.56 56.31 -16.16
C ARG A 51 -10.08 57.37 -17.10
N LYS A 52 -9.92 57.20 -18.42
CA LYS A 52 -10.40 58.10 -19.45
C LYS A 52 -11.80 57.72 -19.97
N GLY A 53 -12.44 56.68 -19.40
CA GLY A 53 -13.73 56.19 -19.91
C GLY A 53 -13.65 55.55 -21.30
N LEU A 54 -12.46 55.22 -21.79
CA LEU A 54 -12.24 54.64 -23.11
C LEU A 54 -12.40 53.11 -23.07
N PRO A 55 -12.90 52.51 -24.16
CA PRO A 55 -13.01 51.04 -24.25
C PRO A 55 -11.64 50.39 -24.26
N ILE A 56 -11.54 49.23 -23.62
CA ILE A 56 -10.32 48.44 -23.59
C ILE A 56 -10.09 47.73 -24.94
N SER A 57 -8.85 47.65 -25.37
CA SER A 57 -8.46 46.96 -26.61
C SER A 57 -8.96 45.51 -26.64
N LYS A 58 -9.44 45.05 -27.79
CA LYS A 58 -9.82 43.63 -28.02
C LYS A 58 -8.68 42.65 -27.81
N SER A 59 -7.42 43.09 -27.92
CA SER A 59 -6.22 42.30 -27.69
C SER A 59 -5.89 42.14 -26.19
N SER A 60 -6.48 42.92 -25.32
CA SER A 60 -6.22 42.81 -23.87
C SER A 60 -6.81 41.55 -23.27
N PRO A 61 -6.07 40.89 -22.36
CA PRO A 61 -6.60 39.75 -21.61
C PRO A 61 -7.81 40.10 -20.74
N LEU A 62 -8.01 41.36 -20.45
CA LEU A 62 -9.14 41.85 -19.64
C LEU A 62 -10.40 42.10 -20.46
N PHE A 63 -10.33 42.15 -21.80
CA PHE A 63 -11.46 42.55 -22.66
C PHE A 63 -12.74 41.73 -22.39
N LYS A 64 -12.58 40.38 -22.24
CA LYS A 64 -13.72 39.48 -21.99
C LYS A 64 -14.26 39.54 -20.55
N LEU A 65 -13.58 40.27 -19.67
CA LEU A 65 -13.95 40.38 -18.25
C LEU A 65 -14.80 41.63 -17.95
N THR A 66 -15.08 42.46 -18.95
CA THR A 66 -15.80 43.73 -18.78
C THR A 66 -15.34 44.50 -17.53
N PRO A 67 -14.03 44.83 -17.43
CA PRO A 67 -13.48 45.39 -16.22
C PRO A 67 -13.99 46.77 -15.91
N VAL A 68 -14.20 47.06 -14.63
CA VAL A 68 -14.66 48.32 -14.09
C VAL A 68 -13.62 48.85 -13.10
N LEU A 69 -13.41 50.19 -13.10
CA LEU A 69 -12.57 50.82 -12.09
C LEU A 69 -13.45 51.22 -10.90
N ASP A 70 -13.07 50.83 -9.69
CA ASP A 70 -13.75 51.26 -8.47
C ASP A 70 -13.24 52.59 -7.95
N ASP A 71 -13.90 53.14 -6.92
CA ASP A 71 -13.57 54.43 -6.31
C ASP A 71 -12.19 54.46 -5.67
N GLU A 72 -11.64 53.26 -5.32
CA GLU A 72 -10.31 53.10 -4.78
C GLU A 72 -9.23 52.97 -5.88
N GLY A 73 -9.64 53.05 -7.17
CA GLY A 73 -8.74 52.94 -8.32
C GLY A 73 -8.24 51.56 -8.61
N VAL A 74 -9.01 50.52 -8.23
CA VAL A 74 -8.71 49.11 -8.46
C VAL A 74 -9.60 48.52 -9.56
N ILE A 75 -9.01 47.77 -10.48
CA ILE A 75 -9.77 47.08 -11.55
C ILE A 75 -10.49 45.89 -10.94
N ARG A 76 -11.81 45.88 -11.15
CA ARG A 76 -12.69 44.79 -10.75
C ARG A 76 -13.38 44.13 -11.92
N LEU A 77 -13.82 42.91 -11.78
CA LEU A 77 -14.63 42.19 -12.75
C LEU A 77 -16.03 42.85 -12.80
N GLY A 78 -16.51 43.26 -13.97
CA GLY A 78 -17.90 43.70 -14.18
C GLY A 78 -18.81 42.47 -14.28
N GLY A 79 -19.75 42.35 -13.36
CA GLY A 79 -20.60 41.16 -13.25
C GLY A 79 -22.07 41.45 -13.66
N ARG A 80 -22.85 40.38 -13.86
CA ARG A 80 -24.28 40.43 -14.09
C ARG A 80 -25.11 40.57 -12.81
N ILE A 81 -24.43 40.47 -11.63
CA ILE A 81 -25.09 40.43 -10.33
C ILE A 81 -24.95 41.74 -9.55
N ASP A 82 -24.62 42.82 -10.21
CA ASP A 82 -24.43 44.12 -9.56
C ASP A 82 -25.70 44.61 -8.82
N ASN A 83 -26.88 44.24 -9.29
CA ASN A 83 -28.16 44.56 -8.66
C ASN A 83 -28.43 43.71 -7.39
N ALA A 84 -27.65 42.69 -7.10
CA ALA A 84 -27.81 41.87 -5.90
C ALA A 84 -27.17 42.55 -4.67
N THR A 85 -27.82 43.58 -4.14
CA THR A 85 -27.32 44.40 -3.01
C THR A 85 -27.13 43.62 -1.71
N CYS A 86 -27.77 42.45 -1.60
CA CYS A 86 -27.58 41.52 -0.48
C CYS A 86 -26.21 40.79 -0.48
N VAL A 87 -25.48 40.86 -1.60
CA VAL A 87 -24.16 40.23 -1.74
C VAL A 87 -23.04 41.27 -1.57
N PRO A 88 -21.95 41.00 -0.81
CA PRO A 88 -20.84 41.93 -0.63
C PRO A 88 -20.20 42.36 -1.96
N LEU A 89 -19.71 43.62 -2.04
CA LEU A 89 -19.09 44.17 -3.24
C LEU A 89 -17.95 43.32 -3.77
N CYS A 90 -17.11 42.75 -2.87
CA CYS A 90 -16.00 41.87 -3.26
C CYS A 90 -16.44 40.62 -4.02
N THR A 91 -17.65 40.11 -3.74
CA THR A 91 -18.22 38.95 -4.43
C THR A 91 -18.92 39.37 -5.74
N ARG A 92 -19.62 40.51 -5.75
CA ARG A 92 -20.25 41.02 -6.95
C ARG A 92 -19.23 41.47 -7.97
N ARG A 93 -18.16 42.12 -7.51
CA ARG A 93 -17.09 42.68 -8.31
C ARG A 93 -15.72 42.28 -7.75
N PRO A 94 -15.28 41.01 -7.92
CA PRO A 94 -13.98 40.55 -7.43
C PRO A 94 -12.84 41.32 -8.09
N VAL A 95 -11.77 41.54 -7.33
CA VAL A 95 -10.57 42.23 -7.81
C VAL A 95 -9.85 41.36 -8.85
N VAL A 96 -9.54 41.96 -10.01
CA VAL A 96 -8.83 41.27 -11.08
C VAL A 96 -7.31 41.28 -10.79
N LEU A 97 -6.70 40.09 -10.74
CA LEU A 97 -5.27 39.94 -10.56
C LEU A 97 -4.63 39.26 -11.78
N PRO A 98 -3.36 39.58 -12.09
CA PRO A 98 -2.67 39.00 -13.24
C PRO A 98 -2.35 37.54 -13.03
N LYS A 99 -2.37 36.76 -14.11
CA LYS A 99 -2.12 35.31 -14.08
C LYS A 99 -0.72 34.93 -13.61
N LYS A 100 0.30 35.67 -14.06
CA LYS A 100 1.73 35.34 -13.83
C LYS A 100 2.38 36.37 -12.88
N HIS A 101 1.82 36.54 -11.71
CA HIS A 101 2.35 37.48 -10.73
C HIS A 101 2.59 36.78 -9.38
N ALA A 102 3.62 37.22 -8.64
CA ALA A 102 3.95 36.67 -7.34
C ALA A 102 2.78 36.73 -6.36
N LEU A 103 2.02 37.84 -6.35
CA LEU A 103 0.83 38.00 -5.50
C LEU A 103 -0.21 36.91 -5.76
N SER A 104 -0.50 36.59 -7.02
CA SER A 104 -1.47 35.54 -7.38
C SER A 104 -1.01 34.18 -6.88
N SER A 105 0.28 33.90 -6.96
CA SER A 105 0.89 32.66 -6.43
C SER A 105 0.87 32.61 -4.90
N LEU A 106 1.11 33.72 -4.24
CA LEU A 106 1.05 33.84 -2.77
C LEU A 106 -0.38 33.65 -2.27
N ILE A 107 -1.38 34.26 -2.93
CA ILE A 107 -2.81 34.05 -2.62
C ILE A 107 -3.17 32.58 -2.78
N ALA A 108 -2.80 31.94 -3.89
CA ALA A 108 -3.08 30.53 -4.13
C ALA A 108 -2.46 29.63 -3.04
N ARG A 109 -1.22 29.91 -2.65
CA ARG A 109 -0.51 29.18 -1.57
C ARG A 109 -1.20 29.42 -0.22
N HIS A 110 -1.49 30.65 0.13
CA HIS A 110 -2.15 31.00 1.39
C HIS A 110 -3.49 30.27 1.56
N TYR A 111 -4.37 30.34 0.56
CA TYR A 111 -5.64 29.63 0.61
C TYR A 111 -5.46 28.12 0.62
N HIS A 112 -4.48 27.58 -0.07
CA HIS A 112 -4.14 26.16 -0.04
C HIS A 112 -3.76 25.69 1.38
N GLU A 113 -3.00 26.48 2.12
CA GLU A 113 -2.60 26.22 3.51
C GLU A 113 -3.76 26.41 4.50
N VAL A 114 -4.50 27.51 4.39
CA VAL A 114 -5.68 27.81 5.24
C VAL A 114 -6.73 26.71 5.15
N PHE A 115 -6.99 26.21 3.94
CA PHE A 115 -7.91 25.10 3.71
C PHE A 115 -7.27 23.73 3.93
N ARG A 116 -6.11 23.66 4.59
CA ARG A 116 -5.41 22.43 4.98
C ARG A 116 -5.24 21.45 3.84
N HIS A 117 -4.82 21.93 2.67
CA HIS A 117 -4.53 21.14 1.46
C HIS A 117 -5.72 20.33 0.91
N GLN A 118 -6.95 20.74 1.23
CA GLN A 118 -8.15 20.02 0.84
C GLN A 118 -8.58 20.31 -0.63
N ASN A 119 -9.81 19.96 -0.94
CA ASN A 119 -10.39 19.97 -2.28
C ASN A 119 -10.10 21.27 -3.06
N GLU A 120 -9.49 21.12 -4.22
CA GLU A 120 -9.09 22.22 -5.11
C GLU A 120 -10.28 23.13 -5.49
N GLU A 121 -11.46 22.57 -5.73
CA GLU A 121 -12.64 23.34 -6.12
C GLU A 121 -13.15 24.24 -4.97
N THR A 122 -13.07 23.77 -3.73
CA THR A 122 -13.41 24.56 -2.55
C THR A 122 -12.47 25.77 -2.42
N ILE A 123 -11.19 25.57 -2.63
CA ILE A 123 -10.18 26.64 -2.59
C ILE A 123 -10.41 27.64 -3.71
N ILE A 124 -10.66 27.16 -4.94
CA ILE A 124 -10.97 28.01 -6.10
C ILE A 124 -12.21 28.86 -5.81
N SER A 125 -13.25 28.28 -5.25
CA SER A 125 -14.47 29.00 -4.89
C SER A 125 -14.19 30.08 -3.85
N ALA A 126 -13.43 29.79 -2.81
CA ALA A 126 -13.05 30.72 -1.78
C ALA A 126 -12.21 31.90 -2.32
N ILE A 127 -11.25 31.62 -3.20
CA ILE A 127 -10.47 32.68 -3.86
C ILE A 127 -11.38 33.56 -4.74
N ARG A 128 -12.28 32.96 -5.52
CA ARG A 128 -13.20 33.68 -6.42
C ARG A 128 -14.19 34.57 -5.70
N TYR A 129 -14.44 34.31 -4.44
CA TYR A 129 -15.25 35.19 -3.62
C TYR A 129 -14.68 36.62 -3.56
N LYS A 130 -13.36 36.79 -3.66
CA LYS A 130 -12.67 38.06 -3.49
C LYS A 130 -11.80 38.46 -4.67
N PHE A 131 -11.19 37.51 -5.35
CA PHE A 131 -10.23 37.74 -6.43
C PHE A 131 -10.57 36.96 -7.69
N TRP A 132 -10.43 37.63 -8.84
CA TRP A 132 -10.49 36.98 -10.13
C TRP A 132 -9.10 36.86 -10.73
N ILE A 133 -8.61 35.63 -10.79
CA ILE A 133 -7.30 35.30 -11.37
C ILE A 133 -7.53 34.45 -12.62
N PRO A 134 -7.11 34.91 -13.82
CA PRO A 134 -7.25 34.14 -15.04
C PRO A 134 -6.51 32.78 -14.92
N SER A 135 -7.16 31.70 -15.37
CA SER A 135 -6.63 30.33 -15.26
C SER A 135 -6.31 29.87 -13.83
N LEU A 136 -7.05 30.33 -12.83
CA LEU A 136 -6.86 29.98 -11.41
C LEU A 136 -6.75 28.48 -11.18
N ARG A 137 -7.57 27.66 -11.88
CA ARG A 137 -7.50 26.18 -11.76
C ARG A 137 -6.11 25.63 -12.12
N ARG A 138 -5.45 26.15 -13.15
CA ARG A 138 -4.08 25.77 -13.50
C ARG A 138 -3.07 26.19 -12.43
N LEU A 139 -3.25 27.39 -11.88
CA LEU A 139 -2.40 27.89 -10.79
C LEU A 139 -2.54 27.02 -9.54
N MET A 140 -3.77 26.68 -9.16
CA MET A 140 -4.02 25.79 -8.00
C MET A 140 -3.42 24.41 -8.19
N ARG A 141 -3.55 23.81 -9.38
CA ARG A 141 -2.92 22.53 -9.70
C ARG A 141 -1.39 22.61 -9.60
N SER A 142 -0.78 23.69 -10.11
CA SER A 142 0.66 23.92 -9.97
C SER A 142 1.07 24.08 -8.51
N THR A 143 0.30 24.85 -7.72
CA THR A 143 0.53 25.02 -6.27
C THR A 143 0.46 23.69 -5.52
N LYS A 144 -0.54 22.84 -5.81
CA LYS A 144 -0.69 21.52 -5.23
C LYS A 144 0.48 20.59 -5.60
N ASN A 145 0.89 20.58 -6.88
CA ASN A 145 2.00 19.74 -7.35
C ASN A 145 3.35 20.17 -6.75
N GLY A 146 3.54 21.47 -6.48
CA GLY A 146 4.71 22.01 -5.80
C GLY A 146 4.68 21.85 -4.27
N CYS A 147 3.54 21.47 -3.70
CA CYS A 147 3.39 21.36 -2.24
C CYS A 147 3.92 20.03 -1.72
N GLN A 148 4.93 20.08 -0.83
CA GLN A 148 5.52 18.88 -0.25
C GLN A 148 4.53 18.09 0.63
N VAL A 149 3.64 18.77 1.34
CA VAL A 149 2.59 18.12 2.13
C VAL A 149 1.67 17.29 1.22
N CYS A 150 1.22 17.89 0.10
CA CYS A 150 0.37 17.19 -0.86
C CYS A 150 1.10 16.01 -1.53
N LYS A 151 2.37 16.17 -1.91
CA LYS A 151 3.21 15.07 -2.42
C LYS A 151 3.28 13.92 -1.42
N ASN A 152 3.57 14.20 -0.15
CA ASN A 152 3.64 13.18 0.91
C ASN A 152 2.30 12.47 1.13
N LEU A 153 1.20 13.24 1.12
CA LEU A 153 -0.16 12.67 1.27
C LEU A 153 -0.61 11.85 0.06
N SER A 154 -0.09 12.10 -1.13
CA SER A 154 -0.42 11.36 -2.35
C SER A 154 0.58 10.26 -2.68
N ALA A 155 1.73 10.22 -2.01
CA ALA A 155 2.76 9.21 -2.26
C ALA A 155 2.19 7.79 -2.12
N ALA A 156 2.48 6.95 -3.08
CA ALA A 156 2.08 5.55 -3.10
C ALA A 156 3.30 4.69 -3.44
N PRO A 157 3.42 3.49 -2.86
CA PRO A 157 4.51 2.59 -3.19
C PRO A 157 4.38 2.11 -4.63
N GLU A 158 5.46 2.14 -5.37
CA GLU A 158 5.55 1.51 -6.69
C GLU A 158 5.92 0.04 -6.51
N THR A 159 4.99 -0.85 -6.89
CA THR A 159 5.22 -2.28 -6.76
C THR A 159 6.14 -2.75 -7.89
N PRO A 160 7.30 -3.39 -7.58
CA PRO A 160 8.19 -3.89 -8.59
C PRO A 160 7.54 -5.00 -9.42
N LEU A 161 8.05 -5.23 -10.62
CA LEU A 161 7.64 -6.32 -11.50
C LEU A 161 7.58 -7.64 -10.70
N MET A 162 6.51 -8.43 -10.89
CA MET A 162 6.36 -9.73 -10.23
C MET A 162 7.59 -10.61 -10.49
N GLY A 163 8.22 -11.09 -9.41
CA GLY A 163 9.44 -11.87 -9.47
C GLY A 163 9.26 -13.27 -10.03
N GLN A 164 10.36 -13.95 -10.23
CA GLN A 164 10.36 -15.36 -10.57
C GLN A 164 9.82 -16.18 -9.39
N ILE A 165 9.15 -17.27 -9.70
CA ILE A 165 8.67 -18.20 -8.69
C ILE A 165 9.88 -18.92 -8.08
N PRO A 166 9.99 -19.02 -6.74
CA PRO A 166 11.09 -19.71 -6.09
C PRO A 166 11.22 -21.18 -6.55
N LYS A 167 12.44 -21.68 -6.66
CA LYS A 167 12.73 -23.08 -7.04
C LYS A 167 11.95 -24.08 -6.18
N ASP A 168 11.77 -23.80 -4.89
CA ASP A 168 11.01 -24.61 -3.94
C ASP A 168 9.57 -24.91 -4.37
N ARG A 169 9.01 -24.08 -5.25
CA ARG A 169 7.65 -24.22 -5.81
C ARG A 169 7.62 -24.89 -7.17
N LEU A 170 8.75 -24.99 -7.83
CA LEU A 170 8.87 -25.47 -9.21
C LEU A 170 9.57 -26.85 -9.31
N THR A 171 10.03 -27.41 -8.20
CA THR A 171 10.77 -28.68 -8.18
C THR A 171 9.81 -29.86 -8.29
N PRO A 172 9.74 -30.57 -9.42
CA PRO A 172 8.93 -31.77 -9.58
C PRO A 172 9.62 -33.02 -8.97
N PHE A 173 8.90 -34.11 -8.88
CA PHE A 173 9.38 -35.43 -8.46
C PHE A 173 9.97 -35.50 -7.05
N VAL A 174 9.62 -34.53 -6.19
CA VAL A 174 10.01 -34.53 -4.78
C VAL A 174 8.86 -35.07 -3.91
N ARG A 175 9.21 -35.57 -2.73
CA ARG A 175 8.20 -35.98 -1.77
C ARG A 175 7.36 -34.74 -1.37
N PRO A 176 6.02 -34.87 -1.25
CA PRO A 176 5.20 -33.80 -0.68
C PRO A 176 5.78 -33.33 0.65
N PHE A 177 5.67 -32.03 0.89
CA PHE A 177 6.24 -31.34 2.06
C PHE A 177 7.79 -31.31 2.13
N SER A 178 8.52 -31.67 1.07
CA SER A 178 9.98 -31.43 1.04
C SER A 178 10.29 -29.92 1.15
N TYR A 179 9.47 -29.08 0.53
CA TYR A 179 9.51 -27.62 0.67
C TYR A 179 8.18 -27.16 1.27
N THR A 180 8.25 -26.59 2.47
CA THR A 180 7.07 -26.33 3.29
C THR A 180 7.01 -24.86 3.71
N GLY A 181 5.86 -24.22 3.58
CA GLY A 181 5.54 -22.96 4.25
C GLY A 181 4.82 -23.23 5.56
N VAL A 182 5.18 -22.54 6.63
CA VAL A 182 4.49 -22.64 7.93
C VAL A 182 3.95 -21.27 8.34
N ASP A 183 2.72 -21.29 8.84
CA ASP A 183 2.04 -20.13 9.40
C ASP A 183 1.13 -20.57 10.56
N TYR A 184 0.69 -19.62 11.36
CA TYR A 184 -0.24 -19.86 12.46
C TYR A 184 -1.45 -18.95 12.31
N PHE A 185 -2.62 -19.48 12.65
CA PHE A 185 -3.84 -18.68 12.70
C PHE A 185 -4.64 -19.01 13.96
N GLY A 186 -5.45 -18.06 14.37
CA GLY A 186 -6.25 -18.11 15.60
C GLY A 186 -6.35 -16.71 16.22
N PRO A 187 -6.75 -16.60 17.48
CA PRO A 187 -7.18 -17.69 18.36
C PRO A 187 -8.57 -18.23 18.02
N ILE A 188 -8.75 -19.54 18.16
CA ILE A 188 -10.05 -20.23 18.14
C ILE A 188 -10.45 -20.49 19.59
N GLN A 189 -11.66 -20.13 19.98
CA GLN A 189 -12.17 -20.43 21.31
C GLN A 189 -12.66 -21.88 21.38
N ILE A 190 -12.29 -22.60 22.43
CA ILE A 190 -12.76 -23.94 22.75
C ILE A 190 -13.37 -23.97 24.13
N SER A 191 -14.25 -24.93 24.37
CA SER A 191 -14.88 -25.20 25.67
C SER A 191 -14.15 -26.35 26.39
N ILE A 192 -13.72 -26.11 27.63
CA ILE A 192 -13.19 -27.12 28.53
C ILE A 192 -14.05 -27.09 29.80
N GLY A 193 -15.00 -27.99 29.91
CA GLY A 193 -16.01 -27.95 30.96
C GLY A 193 -16.80 -26.63 30.88
N ARG A 194 -16.71 -25.82 31.95
CA ARG A 194 -17.40 -24.52 32.06
C ARG A 194 -16.51 -23.32 31.64
N ARG A 195 -15.28 -23.55 31.23
CA ARG A 195 -14.30 -22.52 30.87
C ARG A 195 -14.10 -22.47 29.38
N HIS A 196 -13.75 -21.28 28.87
CA HIS A 196 -13.33 -21.08 27.48
C HIS A 196 -11.83 -20.82 27.44
N GLU A 197 -11.14 -21.52 26.55
CA GLU A 197 -9.71 -21.33 26.32
C GLU A 197 -9.43 -21.02 24.85
N LYS A 198 -8.32 -20.35 24.60
CA LYS A 198 -7.86 -20.03 23.24
C LYS A 198 -6.92 -21.11 22.75
N ARG A 199 -7.08 -21.48 21.46
CA ARG A 199 -6.18 -22.39 20.75
C ARG A 199 -5.77 -21.75 19.43
N TRP A 200 -4.63 -22.15 18.93
CA TRP A 200 -4.11 -21.75 17.64
C TRP A 200 -3.97 -22.97 16.75
N VAL A 201 -3.85 -22.73 15.45
CA VAL A 201 -3.64 -23.78 14.47
C VAL A 201 -2.40 -23.47 13.68
N ALA A 202 -1.45 -24.41 13.70
CA ALA A 202 -0.31 -24.42 12.80
C ALA A 202 -0.73 -24.99 11.45
N ILE A 203 -0.47 -24.26 10.38
CA ILE A 203 -0.68 -24.71 9.00
C ILE A 203 0.68 -24.94 8.33
N PHE A 204 0.91 -26.15 7.87
CA PHE A 204 2.04 -26.51 7.04
C PHE A 204 1.55 -26.66 5.60
N THR A 205 2.08 -25.86 4.69
CA THR A 205 1.68 -25.87 3.28
C THR A 205 2.82 -26.37 2.42
N CYS A 206 2.61 -27.48 1.71
CA CYS A 206 3.55 -27.94 0.69
C CYS A 206 3.64 -26.93 -0.44
N LEU A 207 4.84 -26.39 -0.71
CA LEU A 207 5.04 -25.36 -1.72
C LEU A 207 4.91 -25.88 -3.15
N THR A 208 5.20 -27.16 -3.38
CA THR A 208 5.09 -27.83 -4.68
C THR A 208 3.70 -28.39 -4.95
N ALA A 209 3.23 -29.35 -4.16
CA ALA A 209 1.94 -30.02 -4.36
C ALA A 209 0.75 -29.19 -3.82
N ARG A 210 0.98 -28.08 -3.13
CA ARG A 210 -0.06 -27.21 -2.54
C ARG A 210 -0.95 -27.94 -1.52
N ALA A 211 -0.48 -29.08 -1.01
CA ALA A 211 -1.12 -29.78 0.08
C ALA A 211 -1.00 -29.01 1.38
N VAL A 212 -1.96 -29.17 2.28
CA VAL A 212 -1.91 -28.60 3.62
C VAL A 212 -1.90 -29.71 4.67
N HIS A 213 -1.32 -29.39 5.83
CA HIS A 213 -1.35 -30.22 7.03
C HIS A 213 -1.60 -29.30 8.23
N LEU A 214 -2.54 -29.66 9.08
CA LEU A 214 -2.99 -28.86 10.20
C LEU A 214 -2.62 -29.52 11.54
N GLU A 215 -2.09 -28.73 12.47
CA GLU A 215 -1.84 -29.15 13.83
C GLU A 215 -2.44 -28.16 14.83
N LEU A 216 -3.11 -28.67 15.84
CA LEU A 216 -3.67 -27.85 16.91
C LEU A 216 -2.58 -27.48 17.91
N ALA A 217 -2.30 -26.20 18.08
CA ALA A 217 -1.38 -25.66 19.05
C ALA A 217 -2.13 -25.14 20.28
N ARG A 218 -1.63 -25.47 21.46
CA ARG A 218 -2.18 -24.99 22.73
C ARG A 218 -2.09 -23.46 22.82
N ASP A 219 -0.94 -22.94 22.47
CA ASP A 219 -0.59 -21.52 22.48
C ASP A 219 0.52 -21.28 21.45
N LEU A 220 1.12 -20.08 21.45
CA LEU A 220 2.23 -19.72 20.56
C LEU A 220 3.62 -19.84 21.25
N SER A 221 3.71 -20.59 22.35
CA SER A 221 4.98 -20.85 23.03
C SER A 221 5.92 -21.69 22.17
N SER A 222 7.22 -21.64 22.51
CA SER A 222 8.25 -22.45 21.85
C SER A 222 7.93 -23.94 21.91
N ASP A 223 7.48 -24.40 23.05
CA ASP A 223 7.21 -25.83 23.28
C ASP A 223 6.01 -26.30 22.44
N ALA A 224 4.93 -25.52 22.41
CA ALA A 224 3.76 -25.84 21.60
C ALA A 224 4.10 -25.84 20.10
N THR A 225 4.91 -24.89 19.64
CA THR A 225 5.34 -24.81 18.23
C THR A 225 6.27 -25.96 17.85
N ILE A 226 7.20 -26.35 18.73
CA ILE A 226 8.08 -27.50 18.53
C ILE A 226 7.27 -28.81 18.49
N LEU A 227 6.26 -28.97 19.36
CA LEU A 227 5.37 -30.14 19.32
C LEU A 227 4.63 -30.24 17.99
N CYS A 228 4.06 -29.14 17.49
CA CYS A 228 3.41 -29.11 16.17
C CYS A 228 4.39 -29.50 15.06
N LEU A 229 5.63 -28.99 15.08
CA LEU A 229 6.67 -29.36 14.12
C LEU A 229 7.01 -30.87 14.20
N ARG A 230 7.15 -31.40 15.40
CA ARG A 230 7.45 -32.85 15.60
C ARG A 230 6.32 -33.72 15.08
N ASN A 231 5.07 -33.37 15.38
CA ASN A 231 3.89 -34.08 14.87
C ASN A 231 3.84 -34.07 13.34
N PHE A 232 4.06 -32.89 12.75
CA PHE A 232 4.14 -32.73 11.31
C PHE A 232 5.25 -33.61 10.69
N VAL A 233 6.47 -33.54 11.21
CA VAL A 233 7.61 -34.32 10.72
C VAL A 233 7.34 -35.84 10.84
N ASN A 234 6.76 -36.29 11.95
CA ASN A 234 6.45 -37.68 12.15
C ASN A 234 5.36 -38.22 11.22
N ARG A 235 4.40 -37.37 10.82
CA ARG A 235 3.30 -37.75 9.91
C ARG A 235 3.64 -37.55 8.44
N ARG A 236 4.42 -36.54 8.09
CA ARG A 236 4.68 -36.14 6.69
C ARG A 236 6.14 -36.35 6.27
N GLY A 237 7.02 -36.63 7.24
CA GLY A 237 8.45 -36.80 7.08
C GLY A 237 9.23 -35.50 7.11
N ILE A 238 10.55 -35.59 7.23
CA ILE A 238 11.45 -34.45 7.42
C ILE A 238 11.48 -33.56 6.15
N PRO A 239 11.12 -32.29 6.22
CA PRO A 239 11.25 -31.36 5.09
C PRO A 239 12.73 -31.02 4.84
N VAL A 240 13.07 -30.68 3.61
CA VAL A 240 14.38 -30.14 3.24
C VAL A 240 14.47 -28.68 3.69
N ARG A 241 13.38 -27.94 3.48
CA ARG A 241 13.32 -26.50 3.78
C ARG A 241 11.96 -26.08 4.29
N ILE A 242 11.97 -25.22 5.32
CA ILE A 242 10.78 -24.55 5.84
C ILE A 242 10.89 -23.05 5.62
N ARG A 243 9.82 -22.41 5.18
CA ARG A 243 9.64 -20.95 5.07
C ARG A 243 8.56 -20.48 6.02
N SER A 244 8.82 -19.38 6.72
CA SER A 244 7.83 -18.74 7.60
C SER A 244 7.88 -17.22 7.45
N ASP A 245 6.77 -16.57 7.82
CA ASP A 245 6.77 -15.13 8.02
C ASP A 245 7.38 -14.78 9.38
N GLN A 246 7.91 -13.56 9.52
CA GLN A 246 8.43 -13.06 10.81
C GLN A 246 7.31 -12.54 11.74
N GLY A 247 6.07 -12.95 11.53
CA GLY A 247 4.90 -12.74 12.38
C GLY A 247 4.83 -11.40 13.13
N THR A 248 4.41 -10.34 12.43
CA THR A 248 4.10 -9.04 13.08
C THR A 248 2.64 -8.93 13.53
N ASN A 249 1.81 -9.92 13.21
CA ASN A 249 0.34 -9.84 13.34
C ASN A 249 -0.20 -10.44 14.65
N PHE A 250 0.67 -10.87 15.57
CA PHE A 250 0.22 -11.41 16.86
C PHE A 250 0.05 -10.27 17.87
N VAL A 251 -1.15 -9.71 17.89
CA VAL A 251 -1.59 -8.77 18.92
C VAL A 251 -1.88 -9.60 20.17
N GLY A 252 -1.02 -9.50 21.19
CA GLY A 252 -1.26 -10.08 22.52
C GLY A 252 -0.21 -11.02 23.10
N ALA A 253 0.61 -11.71 22.30
CA ALA A 253 1.84 -12.30 22.81
C ALA A 253 2.94 -11.24 22.78
N SER A 254 3.84 -11.20 23.77
CA SER A 254 4.94 -10.26 23.68
C SER A 254 5.71 -10.57 22.40
N LYS A 255 5.99 -9.54 21.59
CA LYS A 255 6.78 -9.68 20.35
C LYS A 255 8.11 -10.41 20.59
N VAL A 256 8.63 -10.29 21.79
CA VAL A 256 9.86 -10.92 22.26
C VAL A 256 9.69 -12.44 22.41
N GLU A 257 8.60 -12.91 23.01
CA GLU A 257 8.32 -14.36 23.19
C GLU A 257 8.12 -15.06 21.85
N TRP A 258 7.41 -14.44 20.91
CA TRP A 258 7.23 -15.00 19.58
C TRP A 258 8.56 -15.08 18.80
N LEU A 259 9.38 -14.03 18.84
CA LEU A 259 10.70 -14.04 18.21
C LEU A 259 11.62 -15.11 18.82
N GLN A 260 11.53 -15.30 20.13
CA GLN A 260 12.27 -16.36 20.82
C GLN A 260 11.78 -17.75 20.41
N SER A 261 10.47 -17.96 20.31
CA SER A 261 9.89 -19.20 19.80
C SER A 261 10.35 -19.54 18.40
N GLN A 262 10.41 -18.55 17.50
CA GLN A 262 10.91 -18.75 16.14
C GLN A 262 12.40 -19.16 16.11
N ARG A 263 13.23 -18.56 16.97
CA ARG A 263 14.65 -18.93 17.08
C ARG A 263 14.82 -20.38 17.57
N ASN A 264 14.11 -20.75 18.62
CA ASN A 264 14.15 -22.10 19.17
C ASN A 264 13.68 -23.14 18.15
N MET A 265 12.64 -22.81 17.34
CA MET A 265 12.21 -23.66 16.22
C MET A 265 13.29 -23.79 15.14
N ALA A 266 13.95 -22.70 14.77
CA ALA A 266 15.02 -22.72 13.78
C ALA A 266 16.22 -23.57 14.25
N GLU A 267 16.58 -23.48 15.53
CA GLU A 267 17.63 -24.34 16.13
C GLU A 267 17.24 -25.83 16.11
N GLU A 268 15.99 -26.15 16.48
CA GLU A 268 15.50 -27.53 16.42
C GLU A 268 15.49 -28.08 14.99
N CYS A 269 15.11 -27.21 14.02
CA CYS A 269 15.21 -27.57 12.61
C CYS A 269 16.63 -27.82 12.16
N THR A 270 17.57 -26.97 12.56
CA THR A 270 18.99 -27.13 12.23
C THR A 270 19.54 -28.48 12.78
N ARG A 271 19.19 -28.86 14.00
CA ARG A 271 19.54 -30.15 14.58
C ARG A 271 19.02 -31.36 13.79
N ARG A 272 17.91 -31.17 13.06
CA ARG A 272 17.29 -32.19 12.19
C ARG A 272 17.71 -32.10 10.73
N GLY A 273 18.65 -31.22 10.39
CA GLY A 273 19.08 -30.96 9.01
C GLY A 273 18.04 -30.28 8.15
N ILE A 274 17.11 -29.54 8.76
CA ILE A 274 16.07 -28.76 8.07
C ILE A 274 16.54 -27.31 7.93
N GLU A 275 16.59 -26.81 6.71
CA GLU A 275 16.89 -25.40 6.47
C GLU A 275 15.66 -24.53 6.75
N TRP A 276 15.77 -23.54 7.65
CA TRP A 276 14.71 -22.59 7.98
C TRP A 276 14.98 -21.21 7.38
N ILE A 277 14.04 -20.69 6.58
CA ILE A 277 14.14 -19.38 5.94
C ILE A 277 12.99 -18.48 6.39
N PHE A 278 13.35 -17.32 6.96
CA PHE A 278 12.38 -16.28 7.29
C PHE A 278 12.14 -15.34 6.10
N ASN A 279 10.88 -15.08 5.79
CA ASN A 279 10.51 -14.07 4.81
C ASN A 279 10.77 -12.66 5.35
N THR A 280 10.92 -11.70 4.45
CA THR A 280 11.00 -10.28 4.84
C THR A 280 9.72 -9.87 5.56
N PRO A 281 9.80 -9.16 6.72
CA PRO A 281 8.64 -8.71 7.48
C PRO A 281 7.69 -7.86 6.64
N ALA A 282 6.39 -7.99 6.90
CA ALA A 282 5.31 -7.28 6.20
C ALA A 282 5.31 -7.47 4.66
N ASN A 283 5.78 -8.65 4.19
CA ASN A 283 5.75 -9.03 2.78
C ASN A 283 4.73 -10.14 2.51
N PRO A 284 3.41 -9.83 2.42
CA PRO A 284 2.38 -10.83 2.19
C PRO A 284 2.56 -11.55 0.84
N SER A 285 3.16 -10.91 -0.15
CA SER A 285 3.39 -11.54 -1.45
C SER A 285 4.35 -12.73 -1.40
N ALA A 286 5.27 -12.77 -0.46
CA ALA A 286 6.16 -13.92 -0.24
C ALA A 286 5.41 -15.09 0.42
N GLY A 287 4.43 -14.80 1.28
CA GLY A 287 3.55 -15.77 1.96
C GLY A 287 2.29 -16.19 1.21
N GLY A 288 2.01 -15.62 0.05
CA GLY A 288 0.73 -15.81 -0.67
C GLY A 288 0.36 -17.26 -1.01
N SER A 289 1.29 -18.21 -0.86
CA SER A 289 0.99 -19.62 -1.02
C SER A 289 0.23 -20.21 0.18
N TRP A 290 0.60 -19.88 1.40
CA TRP A 290 -0.08 -20.33 2.62
C TRP A 290 -1.20 -19.40 3.05
N GLU A 291 -1.09 -18.08 2.86
CA GLU A 291 -2.16 -17.14 3.18
C GLU A 291 -3.50 -17.51 2.54
N ARG A 292 -3.47 -17.90 1.25
CA ARG A 292 -4.67 -18.39 0.56
C ARG A 292 -5.22 -19.67 1.19
N MET A 293 -4.34 -20.55 1.67
CA MET A 293 -4.76 -21.79 2.34
C MET A 293 -5.35 -21.48 3.71
N VAL A 294 -4.75 -20.58 4.49
CA VAL A 294 -5.33 -20.08 5.74
C VAL A 294 -6.73 -19.50 5.51
N GLN A 295 -6.92 -18.69 4.46
CA GLN A 295 -8.23 -18.14 4.14
C GLN A 295 -9.25 -19.23 3.76
N ALA A 296 -8.83 -20.23 2.98
CA ALA A 296 -9.69 -21.34 2.60
C ALA A 296 -10.14 -22.14 3.83
N ILE A 297 -9.21 -22.47 4.73
CA ILE A 297 -9.49 -23.20 5.97
C ILE A 297 -10.37 -22.38 6.91
N LYS A 298 -10.07 -21.11 7.12
CA LYS A 298 -10.91 -20.21 7.93
C LYS A 298 -12.34 -20.17 7.39
N ARG A 299 -12.53 -20.18 6.08
CA ARG A 299 -13.85 -20.22 5.45
C ARG A 299 -14.59 -21.54 5.77
N VAL A 300 -13.91 -22.68 5.62
CA VAL A 300 -14.49 -23.99 5.97
C VAL A 300 -14.89 -24.00 7.44
N LEU A 301 -13.98 -23.61 8.33
CA LEU A 301 -14.26 -23.58 9.78
C LEU A 301 -15.38 -22.60 10.15
N SER A 302 -15.48 -21.44 9.49
CA SER A 302 -16.54 -20.46 9.78
C SER A 302 -17.94 -20.97 9.46
N PHE A 303 -18.09 -21.88 8.49
CA PHE A 303 -19.38 -22.53 8.21
C PHE A 303 -19.75 -23.57 9.25
N THR A 304 -18.75 -24.22 9.85
CA THR A 304 -18.95 -25.34 10.80
C THR A 304 -19.03 -24.84 12.25
N LEU A 305 -18.25 -23.83 12.59
CA LEU A 305 -18.17 -23.24 13.96
C LEU A 305 -19.15 -22.08 14.15
N LYS A 306 -20.38 -22.20 13.71
CA LYS A 306 -21.42 -21.19 13.94
C LYS A 306 -21.68 -21.04 15.43
N GLU A 307 -21.11 -19.99 16.04
CA GLU A 307 -21.42 -19.46 17.38
C GLU A 307 -21.12 -20.33 18.62
N GLN A 308 -20.67 -21.57 18.48
CA GLN A 308 -20.36 -22.42 19.64
C GLN A 308 -18.87 -22.72 19.70
N ALA A 309 -18.28 -22.54 20.89
CA ALA A 309 -16.91 -22.99 21.16
C ALA A 309 -16.93 -24.53 21.26
N PRO A 310 -16.29 -25.28 20.32
CA PRO A 310 -16.29 -26.73 20.32
C PRO A 310 -15.42 -27.27 21.44
N GLN A 311 -15.60 -28.55 21.79
CA GLN A 311 -14.63 -29.31 22.58
C GLN A 311 -13.35 -29.56 21.77
N ILE A 312 -12.25 -29.85 22.46
CA ILE A 312 -10.91 -29.96 21.80
C ILE A 312 -10.91 -31.11 20.76
N GLU A 313 -11.52 -32.25 21.08
CA GLU A 313 -11.61 -33.41 20.21
C GLU A 313 -12.46 -33.10 18.96
N THR A 314 -13.54 -32.37 19.14
CA THR A 314 -14.39 -31.90 18.05
C THR A 314 -13.61 -30.95 17.12
N LEU A 315 -12.85 -30.01 17.69
CA LEU A 315 -12.02 -29.11 16.89
C LEU A 315 -10.94 -29.88 16.12
N GLN A 316 -10.30 -30.88 16.73
CA GLN A 316 -9.32 -31.73 16.06
C GLN A 316 -9.93 -32.46 14.86
N SER A 317 -11.11 -33.08 15.05
CA SER A 317 -11.84 -33.75 13.97
C SER A 317 -12.20 -32.78 12.84
N LEU A 318 -12.69 -31.59 13.17
CA LEU A 318 -13.02 -30.55 12.19
C LEU A 318 -11.79 -30.06 11.42
N LEU A 319 -10.63 -29.98 12.08
CA LEU A 319 -9.37 -29.62 11.40
C LEU A 319 -8.95 -30.70 10.41
N ILE A 320 -9.09 -31.99 10.77
CA ILE A 320 -8.80 -33.11 9.87
C ILE A 320 -9.75 -33.11 8.65
N GLU A 321 -11.04 -32.88 8.87
CA GLU A 321 -12.00 -32.73 7.77
C GLU A 321 -11.68 -31.52 6.88
N ALA A 322 -11.35 -30.37 7.47
CA ALA A 322 -10.96 -29.19 6.73
C ALA A 322 -9.66 -29.41 5.93
N GLU A 323 -8.70 -30.13 6.50
CA GLU A 323 -7.47 -30.54 5.81
C GLU A 323 -7.81 -31.38 4.57
N ASN A 324 -8.63 -32.41 4.74
CA ASN A 324 -9.05 -33.27 3.63
C ASN A 324 -9.81 -32.49 2.55
N LEU A 325 -10.78 -31.65 2.93
CA LEU A 325 -11.55 -30.84 1.99
C LEU A 325 -10.66 -29.91 1.17
N VAL A 326 -9.69 -29.25 1.82
CA VAL A 326 -8.76 -28.34 1.13
C VAL A 326 -7.79 -29.14 0.25
N ASN A 327 -7.37 -30.33 0.64
CA ASN A 327 -6.49 -31.18 -0.14
C ASN A 327 -7.22 -31.92 -1.29
N SER A 328 -8.53 -31.98 -1.28
CA SER A 328 -9.35 -32.50 -2.38
C SER A 328 -9.65 -31.47 -3.46
N ARG A 329 -9.27 -30.19 -3.27
CA ARG A 329 -9.51 -29.15 -4.26
C ARG A 329 -8.73 -29.39 -5.56
N PRO A 330 -9.30 -29.06 -6.74
CA PRO A 330 -8.61 -29.21 -8.02
C PRO A 330 -7.43 -28.22 -8.11
N LEU A 331 -6.29 -28.68 -8.62
CA LEU A 331 -5.14 -27.89 -8.99
C LEU A 331 -5.16 -27.53 -10.49
N THR A 332 -5.76 -28.37 -11.31
CA THR A 332 -5.91 -28.20 -12.75
C THR A 332 -7.36 -27.87 -13.11
N HIS A 333 -7.63 -27.59 -14.38
CA HIS A 333 -8.98 -27.33 -14.85
C HIS A 333 -9.91 -28.48 -14.57
N LEU A 334 -11.17 -28.18 -14.30
CA LEU A 334 -12.22 -29.21 -14.20
C LEU A 334 -12.48 -29.78 -15.58
N PRO A 335 -12.69 -31.10 -15.69
CA PRO A 335 -13.06 -31.73 -16.95
C PRO A 335 -14.40 -31.18 -17.44
N VAL A 336 -14.51 -30.98 -18.74
CA VAL A 336 -15.75 -30.53 -19.40
C VAL A 336 -16.53 -31.75 -19.91
N ASP A 337 -15.77 -32.76 -20.36
CA ASP A 337 -16.35 -34.01 -20.91
C ASP A 337 -16.09 -35.20 -19.99
N SER A 338 -16.90 -36.23 -20.09
CA SER A 338 -16.78 -37.44 -19.28
C SER A 338 -15.55 -38.29 -19.60
N GLU A 339 -14.92 -38.06 -20.75
CA GLU A 339 -13.68 -38.75 -21.17
C GLU A 339 -12.41 -38.03 -20.66
N ASP A 340 -12.53 -36.81 -20.15
CA ASP A 340 -11.41 -36.05 -19.63
C ASP A 340 -10.88 -36.71 -18.35
N ALA A 341 -9.57 -36.63 -18.17
CA ALA A 341 -8.94 -37.11 -16.96
C ALA A 341 -9.37 -36.29 -15.73
N GLU A 342 -9.59 -36.98 -14.63
CA GLU A 342 -9.92 -36.38 -13.34
C GLU A 342 -8.95 -35.26 -12.97
N PRO A 343 -9.43 -34.12 -12.39
CA PRO A 343 -8.57 -32.99 -12.06
C PRO A 343 -7.54 -33.38 -11.01
N LEU A 344 -6.30 -32.95 -11.20
CA LEU A 344 -5.23 -33.21 -10.25
C LEU A 344 -5.51 -32.48 -8.93
N THR A 345 -5.39 -33.18 -7.80
CA THR A 345 -5.59 -32.62 -6.46
C THR A 345 -4.34 -32.84 -5.57
N PRO A 346 -4.16 -32.08 -4.50
CA PRO A 346 -3.12 -32.38 -3.49
C PRO A 346 -3.18 -33.79 -2.93
N ASN A 347 -4.36 -34.35 -2.74
CA ASN A 347 -4.55 -35.71 -2.22
C ASN A 347 -3.99 -36.79 -3.14
N HIS A 348 -3.93 -36.59 -4.44
CA HIS A 348 -3.25 -37.50 -5.36
C HIS A 348 -1.77 -37.72 -4.98
N PHE A 349 -1.10 -36.65 -4.48
CA PHE A 349 0.29 -36.73 -4.04
C PHE A 349 0.44 -37.33 -2.63
N LEU A 350 -0.58 -37.18 -1.78
CA LEU A 350 -0.57 -37.66 -0.40
C LEU A 350 -1.06 -39.11 -0.29
N LEU A 351 -2.19 -39.39 -0.92
CA LEU A 351 -2.95 -40.65 -0.75
C LEU A 351 -2.96 -41.53 -2.02
N GLY A 352 -2.58 -40.97 -3.16
CA GLY A 352 -2.67 -41.66 -4.45
C GLY A 352 -4.05 -41.57 -5.12
N CYS A 353 -5.02 -40.87 -4.49
CA CYS A 353 -6.38 -40.67 -4.99
C CYS A 353 -6.92 -39.31 -4.50
N PRO A 354 -8.00 -38.76 -5.09
CA PRO A 354 -8.56 -37.48 -4.69
C PRO A 354 -9.24 -37.50 -3.32
N ASN A 355 -9.54 -38.66 -2.78
CA ASN A 355 -10.20 -38.86 -1.50
C ASN A 355 -11.56 -38.14 -1.39
N TYR A 356 -12.35 -38.16 -2.47
CA TYR A 356 -13.74 -37.77 -2.39
C TYR A 356 -14.45 -38.83 -1.55
N VAL A 357 -15.28 -38.43 -0.61
CA VAL A 357 -16.09 -39.34 0.21
C VAL A 357 -17.15 -40.00 -0.69
N GLN A 358 -16.75 -41.01 -1.42
CA GLN A 358 -17.65 -41.94 -2.05
C GLN A 358 -17.52 -43.31 -1.41
N THR A 359 -18.65 -43.87 -1.07
CA THR A 359 -18.84 -45.23 -0.56
C THR A 359 -17.90 -46.22 -1.24
N ALA A 360 -17.01 -46.78 -0.46
CA ALA A 360 -16.02 -47.72 -0.91
C ALA A 360 -16.66 -48.93 -1.60
N THR A 361 -16.48 -49.05 -2.88
CA THR A 361 -16.45 -50.36 -3.54
C THR A 361 -15.12 -50.98 -3.09
N VAL A 362 -15.21 -52.03 -2.28
CA VAL A 362 -14.06 -52.79 -1.80
C VAL A 362 -13.35 -53.42 -3.00
N PRO A 363 -12.08 -53.07 -3.28
CA PRO A 363 -11.35 -53.70 -4.38
C PRO A 363 -11.01 -55.13 -4.01
N GLU A 364 -11.20 -56.04 -4.96
CA GLU A 364 -10.75 -57.43 -4.89
C GLU A 364 -9.29 -57.55 -4.45
N ARG A 365 -9.00 -58.60 -3.72
CA ARG A 365 -7.68 -58.94 -3.14
C ARG A 365 -6.55 -58.78 -4.16
N VAL A 366 -5.75 -57.77 -4.02
CA VAL A 366 -4.58 -57.51 -4.88
C VAL A 366 -3.29 -57.76 -4.10
N CYS A 367 -2.35 -58.50 -4.72
CA CYS A 367 -1.06 -58.86 -4.14
C CYS A 367 -0.20 -57.61 -3.81
N LEU A 368 0.30 -57.50 -2.57
CA LEU A 368 1.03 -56.36 -2.01
C LEU A 368 2.21 -55.83 -2.87
N ARG A 369 2.98 -56.71 -3.52
CA ARG A 369 4.10 -56.31 -4.40
C ARG A 369 3.61 -55.59 -5.67
N LYS A 370 2.52 -56.04 -6.28
CA LYS A 370 1.91 -55.35 -7.44
C LYS A 370 1.37 -54.00 -7.07
N GLN A 371 0.79 -53.83 -5.88
CA GLN A 371 0.30 -52.55 -5.38
C GLN A 371 1.40 -51.50 -5.24
N TRP A 372 2.60 -51.88 -4.76
CA TRP A 372 3.71 -50.95 -4.62
C TRP A 372 4.17 -50.40 -6.00
N HIS A 373 4.30 -51.25 -7.02
CA HIS A 373 4.64 -50.82 -8.39
C HIS A 373 3.55 -49.97 -9.03
N ILE A 374 2.29 -50.28 -8.78
CA ILE A 374 1.14 -49.46 -9.23
C ILE A 374 1.21 -48.09 -8.58
N LEU A 375 1.47 -48.01 -7.28
CA LEU A 375 1.59 -46.74 -6.57
C LEU A 375 2.74 -45.87 -7.11
N GLN A 376 3.90 -46.45 -7.39
CA GLN A 376 5.02 -45.75 -7.98
C GLN A 376 4.72 -45.23 -9.38
N ARG A 377 4.03 -46.05 -10.21
CA ARG A 377 3.59 -45.63 -11.55
C ARG A 377 2.58 -44.48 -11.47
N LEU A 378 1.60 -44.54 -10.59
CA LEU A 378 0.62 -43.49 -10.36
C LEU A 378 1.31 -42.18 -9.92
N LYS A 379 2.25 -42.25 -8.97
CA LYS A 379 3.02 -41.05 -8.54
C LYS A 379 3.77 -40.42 -9.70
N GLN A 380 4.40 -41.21 -10.57
CA GLN A 380 5.09 -40.68 -11.75
C GLN A 380 4.12 -40.04 -12.75
N THR A 381 2.93 -40.64 -12.92
CA THR A 381 1.89 -40.08 -13.78
C THR A 381 1.35 -38.76 -13.23
N PHE A 382 1.09 -38.66 -11.93
CA PHE A 382 0.65 -37.40 -11.31
C PHE A 382 1.70 -36.31 -11.43
N TRP A 383 2.99 -36.61 -11.27
CA TRP A 383 4.05 -35.63 -11.47
C TRP A 383 4.20 -35.20 -12.93
N LYS A 384 4.01 -36.11 -13.90
CA LYS A 384 3.97 -35.75 -15.33
C LYS A 384 2.83 -34.76 -15.60
N ARG A 385 1.63 -35.07 -15.09
CA ARG A 385 0.46 -34.18 -15.21
C ARG A 385 0.72 -32.83 -14.53
N TRP A 386 1.36 -32.82 -13.37
CA TRP A 386 1.72 -31.57 -12.69
C TRP A 386 2.62 -30.68 -13.55
N VAL A 387 3.64 -31.26 -14.20
CA VAL A 387 4.52 -30.55 -15.14
C VAL A 387 3.77 -30.05 -16.37
N LEU A 388 2.90 -30.87 -16.96
CA LEU A 388 2.23 -30.55 -18.22
C LEU A 388 1.00 -29.64 -18.03
N GLU A 389 0.25 -29.80 -16.95
CA GLU A 389 -1.01 -29.14 -16.76
C GLU A 389 -0.93 -27.96 -15.76
N TYR A 390 -0.23 -28.14 -14.62
CA TYR A 390 -0.20 -27.14 -13.56
C TYR A 390 0.89 -26.08 -13.73
N LEU A 391 2.13 -26.48 -14.09
CA LEU A 391 3.21 -25.50 -14.28
C LEU A 391 2.89 -24.42 -15.33
N PRO A 392 2.31 -24.72 -16.50
CA PRO A 392 1.94 -23.70 -17.46
C PRO A 392 0.97 -22.64 -16.90
N MET A 393 0.09 -23.02 -15.99
CA MET A 393 -0.83 -22.07 -15.32
C MET A 393 -0.09 -21.03 -14.46
N LEU A 394 1.13 -21.31 -14.03
CA LEU A 394 1.95 -20.42 -13.21
C LEU A 394 2.79 -19.44 -14.05
N THR A 395 2.84 -19.56 -15.37
CA THR A 395 3.69 -18.72 -16.24
C THR A 395 3.20 -17.29 -16.32
N ARG A 396 1.88 -17.07 -16.24
CA ARG A 396 1.28 -15.75 -16.40
C ARG A 396 1.49 -14.86 -15.18
N ARG A 397 2.07 -13.67 -15.39
CA ARG A 397 2.11 -12.60 -14.39
C ARG A 397 0.74 -11.92 -14.33
N SER A 398 -0.04 -12.23 -13.33
CA SER A 398 -1.41 -11.68 -13.16
C SER A 398 -1.43 -10.28 -12.54
N LYS A 399 -0.34 -9.88 -11.88
CA LYS A 399 -0.18 -8.59 -11.19
C LYS A 399 1.22 -8.03 -11.42
N TRP A 400 1.37 -6.70 -11.25
CA TRP A 400 2.67 -6.01 -11.26
C TRP A 400 3.52 -6.35 -12.51
N HIS A 401 2.90 -6.20 -13.68
CA HIS A 401 3.51 -6.51 -14.98
C HIS A 401 4.28 -5.33 -15.59
N LYS A 402 4.25 -4.15 -14.95
CA LYS A 402 5.00 -2.97 -15.38
C LYS A 402 6.36 -2.93 -14.68
N ARG A 403 7.40 -2.50 -15.42
CA ARG A 403 8.68 -2.14 -14.82
C ARG A 403 8.53 -0.79 -14.14
N VAL A 404 9.12 -0.64 -12.96
CA VAL A 404 9.18 0.61 -12.19
C VAL A 404 10.63 0.92 -11.90
N THR A 405 10.92 2.19 -11.62
CA THR A 405 12.27 2.61 -11.22
C THR A 405 12.64 1.93 -9.90
N PRO A 406 13.76 1.21 -9.83
CA PRO A 406 14.19 0.56 -8.59
C PRO A 406 14.50 1.59 -7.50
N ILE A 407 14.11 1.28 -6.27
CA ILE A 407 14.50 2.06 -5.09
C ILE A 407 16.02 2.00 -4.94
N GLN A 408 16.65 3.15 -4.65
CA GLN A 408 18.10 3.28 -4.50
C GLN A 408 18.49 3.56 -3.04
N VAL A 409 19.74 3.24 -2.71
CA VAL A 409 20.32 3.65 -1.42
C VAL A 409 20.42 5.18 -1.40
N GLY A 410 19.97 5.79 -0.31
CA GLY A 410 19.89 7.25 -0.18
C GLY A 410 18.49 7.82 -0.38
N ASP A 411 17.59 7.12 -1.06
CA ASP A 411 16.22 7.58 -1.28
C ASP A 411 15.50 7.87 0.03
N ILE A 412 14.74 8.96 0.03
CA ILE A 412 13.82 9.28 1.12
C ILE A 412 12.49 8.59 0.83
N VAL A 413 12.04 7.77 1.77
CA VAL A 413 10.82 6.97 1.60
C VAL A 413 9.84 7.14 2.74
N ILE A 414 8.56 6.93 2.45
CA ILE A 414 7.51 6.72 3.43
C ILE A 414 7.28 5.20 3.54
N VAL A 415 7.27 4.72 4.78
CA VAL A 415 6.93 3.33 5.10
C VAL A 415 5.42 3.24 5.25
N CYS A 416 4.76 2.62 4.26
CA CYS A 416 3.31 2.43 4.26
C CYS A 416 2.90 1.34 5.24
N ASP A 417 2.09 1.68 6.22
CA ASP A 417 1.52 0.76 7.21
C ASP A 417 0.00 0.79 7.13
N ASP A 418 -0.61 -0.38 6.88
CA ASP A 418 -2.06 -0.49 6.72
C ASP A 418 -2.81 -0.29 8.04
N ASN A 419 -2.12 -0.39 9.18
CA ASN A 419 -2.69 -0.22 10.51
C ASN A 419 -2.64 1.23 11.02
N GLU A 420 -1.94 2.12 10.33
CA GLU A 420 -1.80 3.52 10.71
C GLU A 420 -2.44 4.44 9.65
N SER A 421 -2.97 5.59 10.10
CA SER A 421 -3.44 6.61 9.17
C SER A 421 -2.27 7.16 8.34
N ARG A 422 -2.52 7.53 7.09
CA ARG A 422 -1.51 7.96 6.12
C ARG A 422 -0.62 9.11 6.61
N GLY A 423 -1.16 9.99 7.43
CA GLY A 423 -0.43 11.12 8.02
C GLY A 423 0.58 10.72 9.09
N MET A 424 0.44 9.53 9.68
CA MET A 424 1.28 9.00 10.74
C MET A 424 2.37 8.04 10.22
N TRP A 425 2.39 7.74 8.93
CA TRP A 425 3.37 6.84 8.33
C TRP A 425 4.81 7.34 8.55
N LYS A 426 5.68 6.41 8.91
CA LYS A 426 7.07 6.69 9.23
C LYS A 426 7.84 7.07 7.98
N ARG A 427 8.71 8.06 8.10
CA ARG A 427 9.65 8.47 7.06
C ARG A 427 11.04 7.98 7.40
N GLY A 428 11.83 7.68 6.39
CA GLY A 428 13.22 7.29 6.60
C GLY A 428 14.02 7.35 5.32
N ARG A 429 15.32 7.10 5.46
CA ARG A 429 16.26 7.02 4.35
C ARG A 429 16.63 5.56 4.11
N VAL A 430 16.66 5.17 2.86
CA VAL A 430 17.12 3.83 2.46
C VAL A 430 18.61 3.72 2.69
N ILE A 431 19.02 2.72 3.48
CA ILE A 431 20.45 2.45 3.78
C ILE A 431 20.95 1.19 3.08
N GLU A 432 20.04 0.29 2.70
CA GLU A 432 20.39 -0.97 2.03
C GLU A 432 19.22 -1.43 1.15
N VAL A 433 19.53 -2.01 -0.01
CA VAL A 433 18.55 -2.60 -0.92
C VAL A 433 18.86 -4.05 -1.19
N CYS A 434 17.83 -4.89 -1.25
CA CYS A 434 17.93 -6.29 -1.64
C CYS A 434 17.47 -6.43 -3.10
N VAL A 435 18.45 -6.60 -3.98
CA VAL A 435 18.20 -6.76 -5.42
C VAL A 435 18.00 -8.24 -5.74
N ALA A 436 16.95 -8.55 -6.49
CA ALA A 436 16.70 -9.90 -6.98
C ALA A 436 17.49 -10.17 -8.28
N PRO A 437 17.62 -11.44 -8.72
CA PRO A 437 18.33 -11.80 -9.95
C PRO A 437 17.80 -11.14 -11.23
N ASP A 438 16.57 -10.64 -11.20
CA ASP A 438 15.93 -9.88 -12.30
C ASP A 438 16.24 -8.37 -12.27
N GLY A 439 17.16 -7.92 -11.40
CA GLY A 439 17.55 -6.53 -11.24
C GLY A 439 16.53 -5.67 -10.49
N GLN A 440 15.42 -6.24 -10.03
CA GLN A 440 14.40 -5.50 -9.27
C GLN A 440 14.69 -5.52 -7.77
N VAL A 441 14.50 -4.38 -7.12
CA VAL A 441 14.58 -4.28 -5.65
C VAL A 441 13.32 -4.87 -5.03
N ARG A 442 13.46 -5.91 -4.21
CA ARG A 442 12.33 -6.59 -3.55
C ARG A 442 12.08 -6.10 -2.15
N SER A 443 13.13 -5.72 -1.44
CA SER A 443 13.04 -5.15 -0.10
C SER A 443 14.20 -4.19 0.13
N ALA A 444 14.01 -3.27 1.07
CA ALA A 444 15.04 -2.34 1.49
C ALA A 444 15.04 -2.17 3.00
N THR A 445 16.20 -1.84 3.54
CA THR A 445 16.37 -1.44 4.94
C THR A 445 16.33 0.08 5.00
N VAL A 446 15.40 0.61 5.81
CA VAL A 446 15.14 2.03 5.96
C VAL A 446 15.53 2.48 7.36
N LYS A 447 16.38 3.48 7.47
CA LYS A 447 16.73 4.15 8.74
C LYS A 447 15.64 5.17 9.05
N THR A 448 14.92 4.95 10.15
CA THR A 448 13.89 5.85 10.69
C THR A 448 14.31 6.40 12.03
N ILE A 449 13.56 7.38 12.58
CA ILE A 449 13.80 7.94 13.93
C ILE A 449 13.73 6.82 15.01
N GLN A 450 12.91 5.77 14.78
CA GLN A 450 12.72 4.67 15.74
C GLN A 450 13.68 3.49 15.51
N GLY A 451 14.68 3.63 14.61
CA GLY A 451 15.63 2.59 14.26
C GLY A 451 15.50 2.08 12.82
N ASN A 452 16.26 1.04 12.51
CA ASN A 452 16.28 0.44 11.18
C ASN A 452 15.10 -0.52 10.98
N LEU A 453 14.38 -0.37 9.86
CA LEU A 453 13.24 -1.19 9.49
C LEU A 453 13.47 -1.80 8.11
N ARG A 454 13.43 -3.13 8.00
CA ARG A 454 13.42 -3.81 6.70
C ARG A 454 11.98 -3.98 6.22
N ARG A 455 11.69 -3.52 4.99
CA ARG A 455 10.35 -3.57 4.39
C ARG A 455 10.42 -3.98 2.92
N PRO A 456 9.36 -4.63 2.38
CA PRO A 456 9.26 -4.91 0.95
C PRO A 456 9.08 -3.60 0.17
N ALA A 457 9.58 -3.54 -1.06
CA ALA A 457 9.44 -2.38 -1.93
C ALA A 457 7.97 -1.95 -2.13
N SER A 458 7.04 -2.92 -2.12
CA SER A 458 5.59 -2.65 -2.21
C SER A 458 5.00 -1.90 -1.01
N LYS A 459 5.76 -1.69 0.05
CA LYS A 459 5.39 -0.91 1.25
C LYS A 459 6.24 0.34 1.43
N LEU A 460 7.06 0.70 0.45
CA LEU A 460 7.93 1.86 0.44
C LEU A 460 7.55 2.79 -0.70
N ALA A 461 7.09 3.99 -0.37
CA ALA A 461 6.82 5.04 -1.34
C ALA A 461 7.99 6.02 -1.36
N VAL A 462 8.69 6.11 -2.49
CA VAL A 462 9.77 7.07 -2.69
C VAL A 462 9.18 8.48 -2.74
N LEU A 463 9.79 9.40 -2.00
CA LEU A 463 9.45 10.81 -2.04
C LEU A 463 10.38 11.52 -3.02
N ASP A 464 9.78 12.21 -3.97
CA ASP A 464 10.48 13.20 -4.79
C ASP A 464 10.81 14.43 -3.93
N VAL A 465 11.90 14.32 -3.19
CA VAL A 465 12.51 15.43 -2.47
C VAL A 465 13.50 16.05 -3.44
N GLY A 466 13.03 16.97 -4.28
CA GLY A 466 13.89 17.63 -5.23
C GLY A 466 15.12 18.19 -4.52
N ASP A 467 16.30 17.75 -4.94
CA ASP A 467 17.56 18.39 -4.62
C ASP A 467 17.50 19.82 -5.20
N SER A 468 17.19 20.79 -4.36
CA SER A 468 17.09 22.19 -4.73
C SER A 468 18.44 22.82 -5.09
N MET A 469 19.49 22.02 -5.29
CA MET A 469 20.85 22.49 -5.56
C MET A 469 21.55 21.84 -6.77
N ALA A 470 20.94 20.92 -7.52
CA ALA A 470 21.65 20.20 -8.59
C ALA A 470 21.02 20.23 -9.99
N SER A 471 20.02 21.07 -10.27
CA SER A 471 19.44 21.14 -11.62
C SER A 471 19.29 22.56 -12.18
N ALA A 472 20.33 23.40 -12.01
CA ALA A 472 20.46 24.65 -12.74
C ALA A 472 21.28 24.51 -14.03
N SER A 473 21.47 23.30 -14.55
CA SER A 473 22.12 23.10 -15.86
C SER A 473 21.51 21.88 -16.56
N ASN A 474 20.55 22.11 -17.42
CA ASN A 474 20.18 21.41 -18.66
C ASN A 474 18.66 21.41 -18.87
N HIS A 475 18.12 22.54 -19.28
CA HIS A 475 16.89 22.62 -20.06
C HIS A 475 17.11 23.58 -21.23
N GLU A 476 17.94 23.16 -22.16
CA GLU A 476 17.85 23.62 -23.55
C GLU A 476 17.23 22.47 -24.37
N GLY A 477 16.20 22.84 -25.13
CA GLY A 477 15.78 22.08 -26.29
C GLY A 477 14.57 21.16 -26.14
N TRP A 478 13.36 21.71 -26.13
CA TRP A 478 12.23 21.08 -26.78
C TRP A 478 11.68 22.01 -27.85
N ASN A 479 12.18 21.83 -29.07
CA ASN A 479 11.53 22.30 -30.29
C ASN A 479 10.28 21.45 -30.52
N VAL A 480 9.15 22.13 -30.61
CA VAL A 480 7.91 21.59 -31.16
C VAL A 480 7.96 21.85 -32.65
N ALA A 481 8.01 20.79 -33.44
CA ALA A 481 7.60 20.80 -34.85
C ALA A 481 6.61 19.62 -35.00
N ASP A 482 5.43 20.00 -35.58
CA ASP A 482 4.34 19.23 -36.14
C ASP A 482 3.38 18.56 -35.16
#